data_cceedb12d226a72504d211c15798f950
#
_entry.id   cceedb12d226a72504d211c15798f950
#
_cell.length_a   1.000
_cell.length_b   1.000
_cell.length_c   1.000
_cell.angle_alpha   90.00
_cell.angle_beta   90.00
_cell.angle_gamma   90.00
#
_symmetry.space_group_name_H-M   'P 1'
#
loop_
_entity.id
_entity.type
_entity.pdbx_description
1 polymer ?
#
loop_
_entity_poly.entity_id
_entity_poly.type
_entity_poly.pdbx_seq_one_letter_code
_entity_poly.pdbx_strand_id
1 'polypeptide(L)'
;MINRVTSPNRKNRFKAIIIGGTGATGKQLLNQLLNNHNCKLVTSIGRRPVFDGKKNDKLMDIVIESLFKLSSTEEYWKNNDVFFNCIGTTRNRAGGAREFINIELGISNEAAKMAANANIPHASLISAKGANHKLWAKDWIHPLLYIKTIGQKEQTIISNFSFNRVSIFKPGMLIRLQGEQTWLEQLSESKGFGLRVDTLASAMIRDAERVKFDPAQESPQFYIGNECIKSSLKL
;
A
#
# COMPACT_ATOMS: atom_id res chain seq x y z
N MET A 1 -28.73 13.09 -29.55
CA MET A 1 -28.12 13.81 -28.40
C MET A 1 -26.76 13.19 -28.12
N ILE A 2 -25.70 13.90 -28.45
CA ILE A 2 -24.31 13.39 -28.27
C ILE A 2 -23.92 13.70 -26.82
N ASN A 3 -23.78 12.65 -26.00
CA ASN A 3 -23.23 12.78 -24.64
C ASN A 3 -21.79 13.30 -24.76
N ARG A 4 -21.59 14.59 -24.46
CA ARG A 4 -20.26 15.13 -24.23
C ARG A 4 -19.69 14.46 -22.99
N VAL A 5 -18.77 13.52 -23.18
CA VAL A 5 -17.86 13.07 -22.13
C VAL A 5 -17.03 14.29 -21.75
N THR A 6 -17.39 14.93 -20.65
CA THR A 6 -16.61 16.04 -20.08
C THR A 6 -15.25 15.49 -19.70
N SER A 7 -14.20 15.97 -20.34
CA SER A 7 -12.82 15.65 -19.94
C SER A 7 -12.63 16.02 -18.47
N PRO A 8 -12.00 15.15 -17.65
CA PRO A 8 -11.83 15.41 -16.22
C PRO A 8 -11.08 16.74 -16.03
N ASN A 9 -11.66 17.58 -15.20
CA ASN A 9 -11.16 18.91 -14.90
C ASN A 9 -9.70 18.78 -14.39
N ARG A 10 -8.72 19.32 -15.11
CA ARG A 10 -7.28 19.22 -14.81
C ARG A 10 -6.90 19.64 -13.37
N LYS A 11 -7.77 20.38 -12.68
CA LYS A 11 -7.57 20.86 -11.29
C LYS A 11 -7.75 19.79 -10.21
N ASN A 12 -8.41 18.66 -10.50
CA ASN A 12 -8.78 17.66 -9.48
C ASN A 12 -7.95 16.36 -9.50
N ARG A 13 -6.81 16.33 -10.16
CA ARG A 13 -5.96 15.13 -10.15
C ARG A 13 -5.15 15.04 -8.87
N PHE A 14 -5.05 13.82 -8.30
CA PHE A 14 -4.27 13.57 -7.09
C PHE A 14 -2.80 13.24 -7.39
N LYS A 15 -1.95 13.47 -6.38
CA LYS A 15 -0.55 13.03 -6.35
C LYS A 15 -0.40 11.92 -5.30
N ALA A 16 0.40 10.93 -5.61
CA ALA A 16 0.62 9.77 -4.75
C ALA A 16 2.10 9.60 -4.40
N ILE A 17 2.38 9.17 -3.19
CA ILE A 17 3.68 8.67 -2.79
C ILE A 17 3.57 7.22 -2.34
N ILE A 18 4.51 6.38 -2.75
CA ILE A 18 4.51 4.94 -2.47
C ILE A 18 5.85 4.48 -1.92
N ILE A 19 5.81 3.63 -0.90
CA ILE A 19 6.94 2.80 -0.49
C ILE A 19 6.62 1.32 -0.77
N GLY A 20 7.66 0.55 -1.12
CA GLY A 20 7.46 -0.85 -1.52
C GLY A 20 7.04 -1.04 -2.98
N GLY A 21 7.31 -0.05 -3.85
CA GLY A 21 6.95 -0.06 -5.27
C GLY A 21 7.54 -1.22 -6.09
N THR A 22 8.63 -1.85 -5.65
CA THR A 22 9.22 -3.04 -6.30
C THR A 22 8.57 -4.37 -5.84
N GLY A 23 7.69 -4.34 -4.84
CA GLY A 23 6.94 -5.51 -4.35
C GLY A 23 5.80 -5.93 -5.30
N ALA A 24 5.23 -7.11 -5.08
CA ALA A 24 4.21 -7.67 -5.96
C ALA A 24 3.00 -6.73 -6.15
N THR A 25 2.41 -6.25 -5.06
CA THR A 25 1.28 -5.31 -5.14
C THR A 25 1.74 -3.91 -5.52
N GLY A 26 2.88 -3.42 -4.95
CA GLY A 26 3.39 -2.08 -5.24
C GLY A 26 3.70 -1.87 -6.72
N LYS A 27 4.23 -2.87 -7.42
CA LYS A 27 4.51 -2.80 -8.86
C LYS A 27 3.21 -2.69 -9.68
N GLN A 28 2.15 -3.41 -9.29
CA GLN A 28 0.84 -3.30 -9.93
C GLN A 28 0.20 -1.95 -9.65
N LEU A 29 0.30 -1.47 -8.41
CA LEU A 29 -0.20 -0.16 -8.02
C LEU A 29 0.48 0.96 -8.81
N LEU A 30 1.80 0.95 -8.90
CA LEU A 30 2.56 1.91 -9.71
C LEU A 30 2.13 1.88 -11.18
N ASN A 31 2.08 0.69 -11.79
CA ASN A 31 1.68 0.55 -13.18
C ASN A 31 0.29 1.12 -13.45
N GLN A 32 -0.67 0.85 -12.57
CA GLN A 32 -2.03 1.36 -12.69
C GLN A 32 -2.09 2.88 -12.46
N LEU A 33 -1.36 3.42 -11.47
CA LEU A 33 -1.31 4.86 -11.21
C LEU A 33 -0.72 5.65 -12.38
N LEU A 34 0.33 5.13 -13.02
CA LEU A 34 0.94 5.77 -14.19
C LEU A 34 -0.03 5.86 -15.38
N ASN A 35 -0.91 4.87 -15.54
CA ASN A 35 -1.95 4.84 -16.58
C ASN A 35 -3.26 5.53 -16.16
N ASN A 36 -3.39 5.96 -14.90
CA ASN A 36 -4.61 6.57 -14.40
C ASN A 36 -4.68 8.05 -14.74
N HIS A 37 -5.77 8.48 -15.38
CA HIS A 37 -5.97 9.88 -15.77
C HIS A 37 -6.18 10.83 -14.58
N ASN A 38 -6.68 10.32 -13.44
CA ASN A 38 -6.89 11.09 -12.21
C ASN A 38 -5.60 11.22 -11.38
N CYS A 39 -4.57 10.43 -11.66
CA CYS A 39 -3.27 10.56 -11.04
C CYS A 39 -2.38 11.53 -11.84
N LYS A 40 -1.89 12.57 -11.17
CA LYS A 40 -1.01 13.60 -11.77
C LYS A 40 0.46 13.20 -11.72
N LEU A 41 0.89 12.66 -10.57
CA LEU A 41 2.28 12.33 -10.29
C LEU A 41 2.33 11.20 -9.27
N VAL A 42 3.28 10.30 -9.44
CA VAL A 42 3.60 9.25 -8.46
C VAL A 42 5.05 9.41 -8.05
N THR A 43 5.30 9.52 -6.76
CA THR A 43 6.64 9.45 -6.18
C THR A 43 6.84 8.04 -5.62
N SER A 44 7.85 7.33 -6.10
CA SER A 44 8.25 6.03 -5.56
C SER A 44 9.55 6.19 -4.78
N ILE A 45 9.57 5.74 -3.52
CA ILE A 45 10.79 5.71 -2.72
C ILE A 45 11.14 4.25 -2.43
N GLY A 46 12.35 3.85 -2.82
CA GLY A 46 12.79 2.48 -2.73
C GLY A 46 14.30 2.31 -2.65
N ARG A 47 14.77 1.06 -2.45
CA ARG A 47 16.20 0.71 -2.46
C ARG A 47 16.72 0.34 -3.85
N ARG A 48 15.82 0.19 -4.79
CA ARG A 48 16.10 -0.17 -6.18
C ARG A 48 15.15 0.61 -7.08
N PRO A 49 15.57 0.97 -8.28
CA PRO A 49 14.69 1.64 -9.22
C PRO A 49 13.49 0.74 -9.57
N VAL A 50 12.34 1.37 -9.84
CA VAL A 50 11.17 0.68 -10.36
C VAL A 50 11.27 0.61 -11.90
N PHE A 51 10.61 -0.38 -12.50
CA PHE A 51 10.58 -0.59 -13.96
C PHE A 51 11.96 -0.55 -14.64
N ASP A 52 12.98 -1.08 -13.96
CA ASP A 52 14.37 -1.13 -14.46
C ASP A 52 14.93 0.26 -14.83
N GLY A 53 14.45 1.30 -14.10
CA GLY A 53 14.89 2.68 -14.31
C GLY A 53 14.30 3.37 -15.55
N LYS A 54 13.30 2.78 -16.21
CA LYS A 54 12.61 3.42 -17.33
C LYS A 54 11.94 4.72 -16.92
N LYS A 55 12.23 5.79 -17.63
CA LYS A 55 11.65 7.12 -17.39
C LYS A 55 10.17 7.16 -17.75
N ASN A 56 9.40 7.87 -16.94
CA ASN A 56 8.00 8.19 -17.21
C ASN A 56 7.71 9.59 -16.63
N ASP A 57 7.07 10.46 -17.38
CA ASP A 57 6.81 11.85 -16.99
C ASP A 57 5.92 11.98 -15.74
N LYS A 58 5.15 10.93 -15.41
CA LYS A 58 4.34 10.86 -14.19
C LYS A 58 5.06 10.21 -13.02
N LEU A 59 6.29 9.74 -13.17
CA LEU A 59 7.03 9.01 -12.15
C LEU A 59 8.23 9.80 -11.67
N MET A 60 8.29 10.04 -10.37
CA MET A 60 9.49 10.45 -9.66
C MET A 60 10.00 9.23 -8.87
N ASP A 61 11.08 8.62 -9.33
CA ASP A 61 11.65 7.42 -8.72
C ASP A 61 12.91 7.76 -7.91
N ILE A 62 12.78 7.68 -6.59
CA ILE A 62 13.82 8.05 -5.62
C ILE A 62 14.44 6.78 -5.06
N VAL A 63 15.71 6.57 -5.38
CA VAL A 63 16.48 5.42 -4.91
C VAL A 63 17.36 5.84 -3.74
N ILE A 64 17.19 5.17 -2.59
CA ILE A 64 17.98 5.40 -1.39
C ILE A 64 18.62 4.10 -0.91
N GLU A 65 19.73 4.20 -0.23
CA GLU A 65 20.48 3.05 0.28
C GLU A 65 19.65 2.18 1.24
N SER A 66 18.88 2.84 2.13
CA SER A 66 18.11 2.16 3.17
C SER A 66 16.80 2.87 3.46
N LEU A 67 15.70 2.11 3.54
CA LEU A 67 14.39 2.63 3.95
C LEU A 67 14.31 3.00 5.45
N PHE A 68 15.34 2.73 6.23
CA PHE A 68 15.49 3.29 7.58
C PHE A 68 16.03 4.73 7.59
N LYS A 69 16.42 5.27 6.41
CA LYS A 69 16.91 6.65 6.21
C LYS A 69 15.90 7.51 5.43
N LEU A 70 14.59 7.28 5.60
CA LEU A 70 13.54 8.02 4.90
C LEU A 70 13.56 9.53 5.17
N SER A 71 14.12 9.97 6.31
CA SER A 71 14.30 11.39 6.62
C SER A 71 15.13 12.14 5.56
N SER A 72 16.03 11.45 4.85
CA SER A 72 16.79 12.05 3.74
C SER A 72 15.96 12.39 2.50
N THR A 73 14.68 11.97 2.49
CA THR A 73 13.75 12.16 1.36
C THR A 73 12.62 13.12 1.68
N GLU A 74 12.74 13.94 2.73
CA GLU A 74 11.67 14.79 3.28
C GLU A 74 10.99 15.68 2.22
N GLU A 75 11.76 16.26 1.30
CA GLU A 75 11.24 17.14 0.26
C GLU A 75 10.23 16.46 -0.69
N TYR A 76 10.40 15.15 -0.94
CA TYR A 76 9.56 14.38 -1.85
C TYR A 76 8.21 14.00 -1.27
N TRP A 77 8.03 14.11 0.05
CA TRP A 77 6.76 13.81 0.73
C TRP A 77 5.74 14.93 0.60
N LYS A 78 6.21 16.17 0.46
CA LYS A 78 5.35 17.35 0.43
C LYS A 78 4.37 17.35 -0.76
N ASN A 79 3.17 17.89 -0.52
CA ASN A 79 2.15 18.09 -1.55
C ASN A 79 1.64 16.80 -2.23
N ASN A 80 1.72 15.65 -1.57
CA ASN A 80 1.04 14.44 -1.99
C ASN A 80 -0.35 14.37 -1.32
N ASP A 81 -1.30 13.75 -2.01
CA ASP A 81 -2.68 13.59 -1.54
C ASP A 81 -2.88 12.24 -0.84
N VAL A 82 -2.10 11.23 -1.22
CA VAL A 82 -2.18 9.90 -0.66
C VAL A 82 -0.80 9.26 -0.50
N PHE A 83 -0.60 8.60 0.64
CA PHE A 83 0.54 7.75 0.93
C PHE A 83 0.13 6.29 0.85
N PHE A 84 0.76 5.52 -0.03
CA PHE A 84 0.57 4.09 -0.15
C PHE A 84 1.72 3.33 0.51
N ASN A 85 1.39 2.56 1.55
CA ASN A 85 2.33 1.66 2.22
C ASN A 85 2.16 0.24 1.68
N CYS A 86 3.03 -0.14 0.75
CA CYS A 86 3.11 -1.47 0.15
C CYS A 86 4.30 -2.29 0.68
N ILE A 87 4.90 -1.89 1.83
CA ILE A 87 5.92 -2.69 2.50
C ILE A 87 5.30 -3.98 3.00
N GLY A 88 5.94 -5.08 2.63
CA GLY A 88 5.59 -6.41 3.07
C GLY A 88 6.73 -7.38 2.85
N THR A 89 6.99 -8.24 3.84
CA THR A 89 7.99 -9.29 3.76
C THR A 89 7.50 -10.55 4.47
N THR A 90 8.29 -11.61 4.39
CA THR A 90 8.11 -12.81 5.22
C THR A 90 9.33 -12.98 6.11
N ARG A 91 9.19 -13.72 7.22
CA ARG A 91 10.31 -14.01 8.11
C ARG A 91 11.51 -14.61 7.37
N ASN A 92 11.27 -15.54 6.44
CA ASN A 92 12.34 -16.17 5.65
C ASN A 92 13.06 -15.16 4.76
N ARG A 93 12.32 -14.25 4.07
CA ARG A 93 12.91 -13.21 3.24
C ARG A 93 13.62 -12.13 4.05
N ALA A 94 13.15 -11.89 5.26
CA ALA A 94 13.76 -10.93 6.17
C ALA A 94 15.06 -11.44 6.81
N GLY A 95 15.26 -12.76 6.86
CA GLY A 95 16.42 -13.38 7.52
C GLY A 95 16.23 -13.67 9.00
N GLY A 96 15.02 -13.45 9.56
CA GLY A 96 14.73 -13.74 10.95
C GLY A 96 13.52 -12.99 11.49
N ALA A 97 13.15 -13.25 12.75
CA ALA A 97 12.00 -12.62 13.41
C ALA A 97 12.24 -11.13 13.66
N ARG A 98 13.43 -10.77 14.13
CA ARG A 98 13.80 -9.38 14.43
C ARG A 98 13.78 -8.51 13.17
N GLU A 99 14.39 -8.99 12.12
CA GLU A 99 14.45 -8.29 10.82
C GLU A 99 13.06 -8.18 10.20
N PHE A 100 12.22 -9.21 10.36
CA PHE A 100 10.81 -9.17 9.94
C PHE A 100 10.06 -8.04 10.64
N ILE A 101 10.16 -7.94 11.98
CA ILE A 101 9.53 -6.85 12.76
C ILE A 101 10.07 -5.50 12.34
N ASN A 102 11.39 -5.37 12.19
CA ASN A 102 12.03 -4.12 11.76
C ASN A 102 11.52 -3.65 10.39
N ILE A 103 11.39 -4.55 9.43
CA ILE A 103 10.91 -4.20 8.09
C ILE A 103 9.41 -3.86 8.12
N GLU A 104 8.58 -4.73 8.71
CA GLU A 104 7.12 -4.54 8.67
C GLU A 104 6.65 -3.37 9.53
N LEU A 105 7.16 -3.26 10.74
CA LEU A 105 6.75 -2.23 11.69
C LEU A 105 7.66 -1.01 11.62
N GLY A 106 8.98 -1.19 11.67
CA GLY A 106 9.93 -0.09 11.75
C GLY A 106 9.90 0.81 10.51
N ILE A 107 10.04 0.24 9.30
CA ILE A 107 9.98 1.02 8.05
C ILE A 107 8.59 1.63 7.85
N SER A 108 7.52 0.89 8.15
CA SER A 108 6.16 1.39 7.99
C SER A 108 5.86 2.56 8.92
N ASN A 109 6.36 2.53 10.16
CA ASN A 109 6.22 3.62 11.11
C ASN A 109 7.00 4.87 10.67
N GLU A 110 8.25 4.69 10.21
CA GLU A 110 9.04 5.80 9.72
C GLU A 110 8.38 6.46 8.50
N ALA A 111 7.86 5.66 7.57
CA ALA A 111 7.14 6.17 6.41
C ALA A 111 5.83 6.89 6.80
N ALA A 112 5.07 6.36 7.76
CA ALA A 112 3.87 7.01 8.26
C ALA A 112 4.19 8.35 8.95
N LYS A 113 5.29 8.41 9.71
CA LYS A 113 5.80 9.65 10.31
C LYS A 113 6.15 10.68 9.24
N MET A 114 6.87 10.28 8.18
CA MET A 114 7.20 11.17 7.06
C MET A 114 5.94 11.70 6.38
N ALA A 115 4.96 10.84 6.13
CA ALA A 115 3.68 11.20 5.52
C ALA A 115 2.87 12.19 6.39
N ALA A 116 2.79 11.91 7.70
CA ALA A 116 2.09 12.78 8.65
C ALA A 116 2.77 14.16 8.80
N ASN A 117 4.10 14.20 8.90
CA ASN A 117 4.87 15.43 8.96
C ASN A 117 4.71 16.30 7.71
N ALA A 118 4.52 15.65 6.55
CA ALA A 118 4.25 16.32 5.28
C ALA A 118 2.77 16.71 5.10
N ASN A 119 1.92 16.48 6.11
CA ASN A 119 0.48 16.73 6.09
C ASN A 119 -0.25 16.01 4.93
N ILE A 120 0.19 14.78 4.60
CA ILE A 120 -0.54 13.97 3.62
C ILE A 120 -1.87 13.54 4.25
N PRO A 121 -3.02 13.86 3.65
CA PRO A 121 -4.31 13.64 4.30
C PRO A 121 -4.74 12.18 4.35
N HIS A 122 -4.27 11.34 3.44
CA HIS A 122 -4.71 9.95 3.31
C HIS A 122 -3.55 8.96 3.39
N ALA A 123 -3.63 8.01 4.32
CA ALA A 123 -2.74 6.86 4.41
C ALA A 123 -3.48 5.58 4.02
N SER A 124 -2.97 4.87 3.01
CA SER A 124 -3.52 3.60 2.51
C SER A 124 -2.49 2.49 2.68
N LEU A 125 -2.82 1.43 3.41
CA LEU A 125 -1.86 0.38 3.72
C LEU A 125 -2.39 -1.02 3.46
N ILE A 126 -1.47 -1.92 3.09
CA ILE A 126 -1.71 -3.34 2.97
C ILE A 126 -1.41 -4.01 4.30
N SER A 127 -2.38 -4.77 4.77
CA SER A 127 -2.34 -5.59 5.96
C SER A 127 -2.63 -7.06 5.60
N ALA A 128 -3.18 -7.83 6.52
CA ALA A 128 -3.60 -9.22 6.30
C ALA A 128 -4.90 -9.53 7.05
N LYS A 129 -5.73 -10.39 6.47
CA LYS A 129 -6.90 -10.94 7.16
C LYS A 129 -6.44 -11.64 8.44
N GLY A 130 -7.08 -11.32 9.56
CA GLY A 130 -6.73 -11.86 10.89
C GLY A 130 -5.65 -11.07 11.63
N ALA A 131 -5.05 -10.01 11.06
CA ALA A 131 -4.10 -9.15 11.77
C ALA A 131 -4.70 -8.64 13.10
N ASN A 132 -3.95 -8.82 14.20
CA ASN A 132 -4.42 -8.52 15.56
C ASN A 132 -3.23 -8.16 16.47
N HIS A 133 -3.13 -6.88 16.87
CA HIS A 133 -2.05 -6.36 17.71
C HIS A 133 -2.07 -6.90 19.14
N LYS A 134 -3.24 -7.35 19.63
CA LYS A 134 -3.43 -7.88 21.00
C LYS A 134 -3.00 -9.34 21.13
N LEU A 135 -2.72 -10.01 20.01
CA LEU A 135 -2.37 -11.42 20.04
C LEU A 135 -1.06 -11.64 20.78
N TRP A 136 -1.05 -12.61 21.72
CA TRP A 136 0.19 -13.05 22.33
C TRP A 136 1.01 -13.86 21.30
N ALA A 137 2.27 -13.52 21.12
CA ALA A 137 3.16 -14.23 20.21
C ALA A 137 4.60 -14.14 20.69
N LYS A 138 5.32 -15.26 20.58
CA LYS A 138 6.79 -15.34 20.74
C LYS A 138 7.45 -15.41 19.35
N ASP A 139 8.70 -15.01 19.29
CA ASP A 139 9.48 -14.92 18.03
C ASP A 139 9.60 -16.25 17.28
N TRP A 140 9.52 -17.37 17.98
CA TRP A 140 9.60 -18.70 17.37
C TRP A 140 8.25 -19.20 16.82
N ILE A 141 7.09 -18.61 17.23
CA ILE A 141 5.76 -18.98 16.72
C ILE A 141 5.42 -18.12 15.51
N HIS A 142 5.93 -18.50 14.36
CA HIS A 142 5.89 -17.70 13.13
C HIS A 142 4.50 -17.19 12.72
N PRO A 143 3.43 -18.00 12.66
CA PRO A 143 2.11 -17.50 12.22
C PRO A 143 1.54 -16.44 13.17
N LEU A 144 1.69 -16.63 14.47
CA LEU A 144 1.20 -15.71 15.49
C LEU A 144 2.01 -14.40 15.49
N LEU A 145 3.33 -14.50 15.36
CA LEU A 145 4.20 -13.33 15.25
C LEU A 145 3.84 -12.49 14.03
N TYR A 146 3.60 -13.12 12.88
CA TYR A 146 3.16 -12.41 11.66
C TYR A 146 1.87 -11.63 11.90
N ILE A 147 0.81 -12.30 12.37
CA ILE A 147 -0.50 -11.71 12.63
C ILE A 147 -0.40 -10.56 13.63
N LYS A 148 0.39 -10.73 14.70
CA LYS A 148 0.63 -9.70 15.72
C LYS A 148 1.35 -8.48 15.13
N THR A 149 2.46 -8.70 14.44
CA THR A 149 3.30 -7.62 13.88
C THR A 149 2.51 -6.79 12.87
N ILE A 150 1.76 -7.43 11.97
CA ILE A 150 0.91 -6.73 11.01
C ILE A 150 -0.21 -5.96 11.72
N GLY A 151 -0.80 -6.52 12.78
CA GLY A 151 -1.79 -5.81 13.62
C GLY A 151 -1.19 -4.61 14.36
N GLN A 152 0.06 -4.73 14.84
CA GLN A 152 0.78 -3.61 15.45
C GLN A 152 1.05 -2.49 14.44
N LYS A 153 1.41 -2.82 13.19
CA LYS A 153 1.54 -1.85 12.10
C LYS A 153 0.25 -1.06 11.87
N GLU A 154 -0.90 -1.75 11.80
CA GLU A 154 -2.21 -1.10 11.68
C GLU A 154 -2.46 -0.14 12.84
N GLN A 155 -2.34 -0.66 14.08
CA GLN A 155 -2.63 0.10 15.30
C GLN A 155 -1.74 1.34 15.43
N THR A 156 -0.45 1.22 15.13
CA THR A 156 0.49 2.34 15.21
C THR A 156 0.12 3.45 14.22
N ILE A 157 -0.24 3.08 12.98
CA ILE A 157 -0.61 4.07 11.96
C ILE A 157 -1.92 4.78 12.34
N ILE A 158 -2.87 4.08 12.92
CA ILE A 158 -4.15 4.66 13.37
C ILE A 158 -3.96 5.58 14.58
N SER A 159 -3.12 5.17 15.56
CA SER A 159 -3.12 5.81 16.88
C SER A 159 -2.02 6.86 17.04
N ASN A 160 -0.90 6.74 16.32
CA ASN A 160 0.27 7.58 16.56
C ASN A 160 0.44 8.68 15.52
N PHE A 161 -0.37 8.69 14.46
CA PHE A 161 -0.25 9.66 13.38
C PHE A 161 -1.62 10.25 13.02
N SER A 162 -1.61 11.54 12.69
CA SER A 162 -2.84 12.25 12.30
C SER A 162 -3.00 12.23 10.78
N PHE A 163 -3.92 11.41 10.31
CA PHE A 163 -4.40 11.39 8.93
C PHE A 163 -5.90 11.67 8.91
N ASN A 164 -6.38 12.43 7.94
CA ASN A 164 -7.83 12.63 7.76
C ASN A 164 -8.50 11.30 7.41
N ARG A 165 -7.77 10.44 6.67
CA ARG A 165 -8.23 9.12 6.28
C ARG A 165 -7.12 8.08 6.43
N VAL A 166 -7.46 6.95 7.07
CA VAL A 166 -6.63 5.74 7.08
C VAL A 166 -7.43 4.61 6.45
N SER A 167 -6.95 4.05 5.35
CA SER A 167 -7.56 2.92 4.66
C SER A 167 -6.70 1.67 4.80
N ILE A 168 -7.28 0.60 5.35
CA ILE A 168 -6.57 -0.64 5.69
C ILE A 168 -7.15 -1.79 4.89
N PHE A 169 -6.38 -2.30 3.94
CA PHE A 169 -6.74 -3.45 3.13
C PHE A 169 -6.19 -4.72 3.77
N LYS A 170 -7.10 -5.61 4.20
CA LYS A 170 -6.80 -6.87 4.90
C LYS A 170 -7.14 -8.08 4.00
N PRO A 171 -6.38 -8.32 2.92
CA PRO A 171 -6.61 -9.45 2.05
C PRO A 171 -6.39 -10.78 2.78
N GLY A 172 -6.98 -11.84 2.25
CA GLY A 172 -6.60 -13.20 2.52
C GLY A 172 -5.32 -13.58 1.73
N MET A 173 -5.33 -14.76 1.10
CA MET A 173 -4.24 -15.19 0.24
C MET A 173 -4.13 -14.26 -0.98
N LEU A 174 -2.92 -13.75 -1.23
CA LEU A 174 -2.61 -12.95 -2.42
C LEU A 174 -2.00 -13.82 -3.51
N ILE A 175 -2.45 -13.64 -4.75
CA ILE A 175 -1.90 -14.27 -5.94
C ILE A 175 -0.97 -13.28 -6.62
N ARG A 176 0.32 -13.61 -6.70
CA ARG A 176 1.33 -12.83 -7.40
C ARG A 176 1.24 -13.10 -8.90
N LEU A 177 1.41 -12.04 -9.71
CA LEU A 177 1.33 -12.13 -11.17
C LEU A 177 2.70 -12.29 -11.83
N GLN A 178 3.77 -12.21 -11.06
CA GLN A 178 5.15 -12.30 -11.54
C GLN A 178 6.01 -13.08 -10.56
N GLY A 179 6.96 -13.86 -11.09
CA GLY A 179 7.82 -14.76 -10.33
C GLY A 179 7.20 -16.14 -10.12
N GLU A 180 7.90 -17.00 -9.40
CA GLU A 180 7.39 -18.32 -9.06
C GLU A 180 6.23 -18.20 -8.08
N GLN A 181 5.06 -18.62 -8.51
CA GLN A 181 3.91 -18.80 -7.62
C GLN A 181 4.17 -20.00 -6.72
N THR A 182 3.89 -19.84 -5.43
CA THR A 182 3.93 -20.98 -4.52
C THR A 182 2.77 -21.95 -4.86
N TRP A 183 2.92 -23.22 -4.51
CA TRP A 183 1.85 -24.20 -4.71
C TRP A 183 0.52 -23.80 -4.03
N LEU A 184 0.59 -23.06 -2.91
CA LEU A 184 -0.57 -22.50 -2.22
C LEU A 184 -1.24 -21.39 -3.04
N GLU A 185 -0.48 -20.54 -3.72
CA GLU A 185 -1.01 -19.51 -4.62
C GLU A 185 -1.72 -20.15 -5.82
N GLN A 186 -1.11 -21.17 -6.42
CA GLN A 186 -1.71 -21.93 -7.54
C GLN A 186 -3.01 -22.64 -7.12
N LEU A 187 -3.02 -23.27 -5.93
CA LEU A 187 -4.22 -23.92 -5.40
C LEU A 187 -5.32 -22.89 -5.06
N SER A 188 -4.94 -21.73 -4.53
CA SER A 188 -5.89 -20.66 -4.20
C SER A 188 -6.50 -20.02 -5.46
N GLU A 189 -5.71 -19.89 -6.53
CA GLU A 189 -6.18 -19.40 -7.83
C GLU A 189 -7.15 -20.38 -8.46
N SER A 190 -6.81 -21.67 -8.51
CA SER A 190 -7.66 -22.71 -9.09
C SER A 190 -9.01 -22.87 -8.38
N LYS A 191 -9.06 -22.62 -7.07
CA LYS A 191 -10.28 -22.66 -6.26
C LYS A 191 -10.99 -21.31 -6.11
N GLY A 192 -10.47 -20.22 -6.71
CA GLY A 192 -11.07 -18.89 -6.65
C GLY A 192 -11.00 -18.17 -5.31
N PHE A 193 -10.23 -18.69 -4.33
CA PHE A 193 -10.12 -18.09 -2.98
C PHE A 193 -9.06 -16.99 -2.87
N GLY A 194 -8.12 -16.91 -3.81
CA GLY A 194 -7.06 -15.92 -3.82
C GLY A 194 -7.54 -14.55 -4.32
N LEU A 195 -6.86 -13.49 -3.87
CA LEU A 195 -7.00 -12.15 -4.42
C LEU A 195 -5.76 -11.82 -5.26
N ARG A 196 -5.96 -11.50 -6.53
CA ARG A 196 -4.88 -11.04 -7.41
C ARG A 196 -4.34 -9.70 -6.91
N VAL A 197 -3.03 -9.52 -6.96
CA VAL A 197 -2.38 -8.28 -6.51
C VAL A 197 -2.75 -7.06 -7.36
N ASP A 198 -3.12 -7.25 -8.62
CA ASP A 198 -3.62 -6.17 -9.48
C ASP A 198 -5.03 -5.72 -9.07
N THR A 199 -5.90 -6.62 -8.66
CA THR A 199 -7.23 -6.34 -8.12
C THR A 199 -7.13 -5.55 -6.80
N LEU A 200 -6.20 -5.95 -5.91
CA LEU A 200 -5.93 -5.20 -4.68
C LEU A 200 -5.44 -3.79 -5.01
N ALA A 201 -4.50 -3.63 -5.95
CA ALA A 201 -4.01 -2.34 -6.39
C ALA A 201 -5.14 -1.44 -6.93
N SER A 202 -6.04 -2.00 -7.76
CA SER A 202 -7.21 -1.28 -8.26
C SER A 202 -8.13 -0.79 -7.14
N ALA A 203 -8.36 -1.63 -6.11
CA ALA A 203 -9.18 -1.25 -4.97
C ALA A 203 -8.55 -0.11 -4.15
N MET A 204 -7.23 -0.14 -3.94
CA MET A 204 -6.50 0.92 -3.25
C MET A 204 -6.56 2.24 -4.01
N ILE A 205 -6.43 2.22 -5.35
CA ILE A 205 -6.54 3.42 -6.19
C ILE A 205 -7.97 3.96 -6.15
N ARG A 206 -8.97 3.09 -6.30
CA ARG A 206 -10.38 3.50 -6.29
C ARG A 206 -10.76 4.16 -4.96
N ASP A 207 -10.27 3.65 -3.84
CA ASP A 207 -10.46 4.26 -2.53
C ASP A 207 -9.77 5.63 -2.43
N ALA A 208 -8.54 5.77 -2.92
CA ALA A 208 -7.84 7.04 -2.94
C ALA A 208 -8.55 8.10 -3.80
N GLU A 209 -9.11 7.71 -4.93
CA GLU A 209 -9.93 8.59 -5.76
C GLU A 209 -11.18 9.06 -5.02
N ARG A 210 -11.91 8.15 -4.36
CA ARG A 210 -13.10 8.51 -3.57
C ARG A 210 -12.77 9.51 -2.48
N VAL A 211 -11.72 9.24 -1.70
CA VAL A 211 -11.29 10.13 -0.62
C VAL A 211 -10.91 11.52 -1.14
N LYS A 212 -10.29 11.59 -2.32
CA LYS A 212 -9.94 12.86 -2.96
C LYS A 212 -11.17 13.66 -3.37
N PHE A 213 -12.21 12.99 -3.85
CA PHE A 213 -13.43 13.64 -4.34
C PHE A 213 -14.50 13.82 -3.25
N ASP A 214 -14.48 13.00 -2.21
CA ASP A 214 -15.36 13.06 -1.04
C ASP A 214 -14.58 12.85 0.26
N PRO A 215 -14.02 13.93 0.84
CA PRO A 215 -13.19 13.84 2.05
C PRO A 215 -13.96 13.50 3.33
N ALA A 216 -15.29 13.56 3.33
CA ALA A 216 -16.12 13.37 4.52
C ALA A 216 -16.31 11.90 4.96
N GLN A 217 -15.55 10.97 4.38
CA GLN A 217 -15.67 9.55 4.67
C GLN A 217 -15.08 9.18 6.05
N GLU A 218 -15.69 8.16 6.70
CA GLU A 218 -15.25 7.64 8.00
C GLU A 218 -13.80 7.14 7.99
N SER A 219 -13.08 7.39 9.10
CA SER A 219 -11.70 6.95 9.29
C SER A 219 -11.54 6.34 10.70
N PRO A 220 -10.87 5.20 10.88
CA PRO A 220 -10.26 4.35 9.84
C PRO A 220 -11.28 3.48 9.08
N GLN A 221 -11.02 3.22 7.79
CA GLN A 221 -11.80 2.31 6.97
C GLN A 221 -11.07 0.97 6.81
N PHE A 222 -11.76 -0.12 7.03
CA PHE A 222 -11.23 -1.47 6.88
C PHE A 222 -11.90 -2.20 5.71
N TYR A 223 -11.09 -2.75 4.81
CA TYR A 223 -11.50 -3.65 3.73
C TYR A 223 -11.05 -5.07 4.07
N ILE A 224 -11.92 -5.85 4.72
CA ILE A 224 -11.55 -7.14 5.31
C ILE A 224 -11.97 -8.30 4.41
N GLY A 225 -10.99 -9.09 3.96
CA GLY A 225 -11.20 -10.26 3.13
C GLY A 225 -11.34 -9.94 1.65
N ASN A 226 -11.16 -10.96 0.82
CA ASN A 226 -11.07 -10.81 -0.62
C ASN A 226 -12.36 -10.31 -1.26
N GLU A 227 -13.51 -10.77 -0.78
CA GLU A 227 -14.81 -10.36 -1.33
C GLU A 227 -15.15 -8.90 -1.00
N CYS A 228 -14.85 -8.44 0.22
CA CYS A 228 -15.02 -7.03 0.57
C CYS A 228 -14.15 -6.12 -0.32
N ILE A 229 -12.88 -6.51 -0.55
CA ILE A 229 -11.96 -5.77 -1.42
C ILE A 229 -12.46 -5.75 -2.87
N LYS A 230 -12.91 -6.89 -3.42
CA LYS A 230 -13.50 -6.94 -4.76
C LYS A 230 -14.77 -6.10 -4.88
N SER A 231 -15.64 -6.15 -3.87
CA SER A 231 -16.89 -5.39 -3.87
C SER A 231 -16.65 -3.88 -3.82
N SER A 232 -15.57 -3.43 -3.19
CA SER A 232 -15.21 -2.02 -3.14
C SER A 232 -14.91 -1.40 -4.51
N LEU A 233 -14.63 -2.21 -5.52
CA LEU A 233 -14.45 -1.76 -6.90
C LEU A 233 -15.76 -1.41 -7.61
N LYS A 234 -16.89 -1.93 -7.13
CA LYS A 234 -18.21 -1.72 -7.75
C LYS A 234 -18.94 -0.48 -7.23
N LEU A 235 -18.47 0.04 -6.12
CA LEU A 235 -18.94 1.28 -5.50
C LEU A 235 -18.30 2.50 -6.18
#